data_88c4aee91ddb39b2a94a0b3ab47c04e5
#
_entry.id   88c4aee91ddb39b2a94a0b3ab47c04e5
#
_cell.length_a   1.000
_cell.length_b   1.000
_cell.length_c   1.000
_cell.angle_alpha   90.00
_cell.angle_beta   90.00
_cell.angle_gamma   90.00
#
_symmetry.space_group_name_H-M   'P 1'
#
loop_
_entity.id
_entity.type
_entity.pdbx_description
1 polymer ?
#
loop_
_entity_poly.entity_id
_entity_poly.type
_entity_poly.pdbx_seq_one_letter_code
_entity_poly.pdbx_strand_id
1 'polypeptide(L)'
;MGYFNKFPNLYYDVKGNKNYQVAVDILRRIRINSKAVEGSLYGEYTLKDTDRPDTIAHKLYGDSELHWVILLFNEIHNPYYEWPMPYHEFLRYCENKYPGNAFLMEMHSVKQSPLPSVRKRKDHKVTDGYYAFGITGSALNTSKKAYVVCWDRTMNKAIVVDQTGSWQDNDLVGFAITGSEEATASGIIRRIQLNTEAVHHFEDDFGNPLAPLGSYDNLIQQGTEVQSTSTTDDYGRFATVPFAQTLLGAYLANDTEAQTIRAVTNFQYETEVNEKRRQIRIPAPEIVGEIANRFEQILNEEF
;
A
#
# COMPACT_ATOMS: atom_id res chain seq x y z
N MET A 1 -32.67 17.79 2.24
CA MET A 1 -33.11 16.38 2.45
C MET A 1 -31.88 15.49 2.50
N GLY A 2 -31.69 14.75 3.60
CA GLY A 2 -30.50 13.90 3.79
C GLY A 2 -30.40 12.80 2.73
N TYR A 3 -29.20 12.44 2.36
CA TYR A 3 -28.86 11.46 1.31
C TYR A 3 -29.66 10.14 1.46
N PHE A 4 -29.68 9.56 2.67
CA PHE A 4 -30.35 8.29 2.92
C PHE A 4 -31.89 8.34 2.90
N ASN A 5 -32.50 9.55 2.97
CA ASN A 5 -33.96 9.67 2.86
C ASN A 5 -34.48 9.42 1.45
N LYS A 6 -33.58 9.35 0.47
CA LYS A 6 -33.90 9.04 -0.93
C LYS A 6 -33.92 7.56 -1.24
N PHE A 7 -33.38 6.72 -0.35
CA PHE A 7 -33.25 5.29 -0.56
C PHE A 7 -34.59 4.56 -0.31
N PRO A 8 -34.92 3.56 -1.14
CA PRO A 8 -36.12 2.77 -0.93
C PRO A 8 -36.05 1.94 0.35
N ASN A 9 -37.21 1.61 0.88
CA ASN A 9 -37.34 0.70 1.98
C ASN A 9 -37.34 -0.76 1.50
N LEU A 10 -36.68 -1.63 2.24
CA LEU A 10 -36.73 -3.07 2.04
C LEU A 10 -37.26 -3.77 3.30
N TYR A 11 -37.88 -4.94 3.08
CA TYR A 11 -38.30 -5.81 4.17
C TYR A 11 -37.19 -6.82 4.47
N TYR A 12 -36.66 -6.79 5.68
CA TYR A 12 -35.55 -7.63 6.09
C TYR A 12 -35.91 -8.50 7.30
N ASP A 13 -35.67 -9.81 7.17
CA ASP A 13 -35.87 -10.78 8.26
C ASP A 13 -34.52 -11.11 8.90
N VAL A 14 -34.22 -10.44 10.01
CA VAL A 14 -32.91 -10.55 10.74
C VAL A 14 -32.69 -11.96 11.29
N LYS A 15 -33.78 -12.67 11.66
CA LYS A 15 -33.70 -13.94 12.39
C LYS A 15 -34.18 -15.16 11.59
N GLY A 16 -34.63 -14.97 10.34
CA GLY A 16 -35.18 -16.04 9.51
C GLY A 16 -36.50 -16.64 10.07
N ASN A 17 -37.20 -15.90 10.94
CA ASN A 17 -38.44 -16.34 11.60
C ASN A 17 -39.70 -15.73 10.97
N LYS A 18 -39.60 -15.17 9.77
CA LYS A 18 -40.67 -14.46 9.03
C LYS A 18 -41.19 -13.19 9.73
N ASN A 19 -40.43 -12.65 10.67
CA ASN A 19 -40.72 -11.36 11.28
C ASN A 19 -39.94 -10.26 10.51
N TYR A 20 -40.60 -9.69 9.51
CA TYR A 20 -40.00 -8.69 8.63
C TYR A 20 -39.96 -7.31 9.32
N GLN A 21 -38.82 -6.71 9.29
CA GLN A 21 -38.60 -5.32 9.70
C GLN A 21 -38.39 -4.46 8.47
N VAL A 22 -38.90 -3.24 8.52
CA VAL A 22 -38.65 -2.25 7.46
C VAL A 22 -37.30 -1.59 7.72
N ALA A 23 -36.41 -1.65 6.76
CA ALA A 23 -35.11 -0.98 6.79
C ALA A 23 -34.90 -0.19 5.50
N VAL A 24 -34.12 0.89 5.58
CA VAL A 24 -33.68 1.61 4.40
C VAL A 24 -32.61 0.80 3.67
N ASP A 25 -32.73 0.64 2.36
CA ASP A 25 -31.77 -0.11 1.53
C ASP A 25 -30.46 0.69 1.31
N ILE A 26 -29.67 0.83 2.35
CA ILE A 26 -28.40 1.55 2.30
C ILE A 26 -27.29 0.82 1.52
N LEU A 27 -27.52 -0.43 1.14
CA LEU A 27 -26.55 -1.25 0.39
C LEU A 27 -26.66 -1.04 -1.12
N ARG A 28 -27.72 -0.39 -1.57
CA ARG A 28 -27.93 -0.08 -3.00
C ARG A 28 -26.86 0.89 -3.46
N ARG A 29 -26.13 0.50 -4.53
CA ARG A 29 -25.06 1.32 -5.08
C ARG A 29 -25.46 1.85 -6.45
N ILE A 30 -25.31 3.15 -6.63
CA ILE A 30 -25.51 3.83 -7.90
C ILE A 30 -24.17 4.41 -8.35
N ARG A 31 -23.90 4.31 -9.65
CA ARG A 31 -22.75 4.96 -10.28
C ARG A 31 -23.24 5.98 -11.30
N ILE A 32 -22.65 7.15 -11.28
CA ILE A 32 -22.75 8.11 -12.37
C ILE A 32 -21.55 7.88 -13.27
N ASN A 33 -21.79 7.75 -14.58
CA ASN A 33 -20.69 7.72 -15.54
C ASN A 33 -20.16 9.14 -15.75
N SER A 34 -19.36 9.62 -14.82
CA SER A 34 -18.76 10.96 -14.85
C SER A 34 -17.84 11.19 -16.05
N LYS A 35 -17.39 10.11 -16.70
CA LYS A 35 -16.55 10.19 -17.90
C LYS A 35 -17.37 10.50 -19.16
N ALA A 36 -18.67 10.24 -19.14
CA ALA A 36 -19.57 10.54 -20.24
C ALA A 36 -20.17 11.95 -20.14
N VAL A 37 -19.90 12.68 -19.05
CA VAL A 37 -20.36 14.06 -18.88
C VAL A 37 -19.46 14.98 -19.69
N GLU A 38 -20.06 15.87 -20.49
CA GLU A 38 -19.31 16.84 -21.28
C GLU A 38 -18.45 17.74 -20.38
N GLY A 39 -17.24 18.07 -20.84
CA GLY A 39 -16.28 18.86 -20.07
C GLY A 39 -16.74 20.27 -19.71
N SER A 40 -17.77 20.80 -20.41
CA SER A 40 -18.39 22.09 -20.09
C SER A 40 -19.30 22.07 -18.86
N LEU A 41 -19.68 20.86 -18.39
CA LEU A 41 -20.63 20.68 -17.29
C LEU A 41 -19.96 20.43 -15.94
N TYR A 42 -18.64 20.47 -15.85
CA TYR A 42 -17.91 20.37 -14.61
C TYR A 42 -16.63 21.23 -14.63
N GLY A 43 -16.18 21.63 -13.46
CA GLY A 43 -14.89 22.27 -13.24
C GLY A 43 -13.91 21.37 -12.51
N GLU A 44 -12.63 21.53 -12.79
CA GLU A 44 -11.57 20.90 -11.99
C GLU A 44 -11.30 21.75 -10.73
N TYR A 45 -11.17 21.09 -9.61
CA TYR A 45 -10.93 21.73 -8.32
C TYR A 45 -9.82 21.01 -7.57
N THR A 46 -8.85 21.78 -7.08
CA THR A 46 -7.78 21.26 -6.24
C THR A 46 -8.11 21.48 -4.77
N LEU A 47 -8.31 20.38 -4.04
CA LEU A 47 -8.66 20.40 -2.62
C LEU A 47 -7.53 20.96 -1.76
N LYS A 48 -7.88 21.82 -0.82
CA LYS A 48 -7.01 22.33 0.25
C LYS A 48 -7.16 21.46 1.50
N ASP A 49 -6.20 21.54 2.41
CA ASP A 49 -6.21 20.74 3.66
C ASP A 49 -7.44 21.00 4.55
N THR A 50 -8.06 22.15 4.41
CA THR A 50 -9.26 22.54 5.19
C THR A 50 -10.56 22.21 4.48
N ASP A 51 -10.51 21.77 3.23
CA ASP A 51 -11.69 21.53 2.43
C ASP A 51 -12.37 20.22 2.82
N ARG A 52 -13.66 20.31 3.08
CA ARG A 52 -14.54 19.17 3.38
C ARG A 52 -15.66 19.12 2.34
N PRO A 53 -16.19 17.95 2.02
CA PRO A 53 -17.27 17.83 1.02
C PRO A 53 -18.47 18.72 1.33
N ASP A 54 -18.88 18.82 2.59
CA ASP A 54 -20.00 19.63 3.05
C ASP A 54 -19.74 21.14 2.92
N THR A 55 -18.52 21.58 3.25
CA THR A 55 -18.14 23.00 3.13
C THR A 55 -18.02 23.45 1.68
N ILE A 56 -17.51 22.56 0.80
CA ILE A 56 -17.46 22.84 -0.63
C ILE A 56 -18.86 22.90 -1.22
N ALA A 57 -19.74 21.94 -0.89
CA ALA A 57 -21.12 21.94 -1.36
C ALA A 57 -21.87 23.20 -0.93
N HIS A 58 -21.72 23.61 0.33
CA HIS A 58 -22.31 24.87 0.81
C HIS A 58 -21.79 26.08 0.04
N LYS A 59 -20.49 26.16 -0.19
CA LYS A 59 -19.85 27.28 -0.89
C LYS A 59 -20.28 27.40 -2.36
N LEU A 60 -20.46 26.27 -3.05
CA LEU A 60 -20.72 26.25 -4.48
C LEU A 60 -22.21 26.13 -4.83
N TYR A 61 -22.97 25.40 -4.03
CA TYR A 61 -24.39 25.11 -4.30
C TYR A 61 -25.34 25.78 -3.29
N GLY A 62 -24.79 26.41 -2.25
CA GLY A 62 -25.60 27.03 -1.17
C GLY A 62 -26.22 26.04 -0.19
N ASP A 63 -26.00 24.74 -0.38
CA ASP A 63 -26.54 23.67 0.46
C ASP A 63 -25.48 22.63 0.79
N SER A 64 -25.18 22.45 2.07
CA SER A 64 -24.22 21.46 2.56
C SER A 64 -24.71 20.01 2.40
N GLU A 65 -26.02 19.79 2.31
CA GLU A 65 -26.59 18.46 2.11
C GLU A 65 -26.29 17.87 0.73
N LEU A 66 -25.88 18.71 -0.23
CA LEU A 66 -25.50 18.29 -1.60
C LEU A 66 -24.06 17.74 -1.67
N HIS A 67 -23.36 17.58 -0.55
CA HIS A 67 -22.00 17.02 -0.53
C HIS A 67 -21.89 15.65 -1.18
N TRP A 68 -22.94 14.83 -1.09
CA TRP A 68 -22.97 13.51 -1.70
C TRP A 68 -22.92 13.55 -3.24
N VAL A 69 -23.36 14.63 -3.86
CA VAL A 69 -23.25 14.80 -5.33
C VAL A 69 -21.78 14.91 -5.73
N ILE A 70 -20.98 15.65 -4.97
CA ILE A 70 -19.53 15.78 -5.20
C ILE A 70 -18.85 14.40 -5.04
N LEU A 71 -19.17 13.68 -3.97
CA LEU A 71 -18.61 12.36 -3.71
C LEU A 71 -18.99 11.36 -4.81
N LEU A 72 -20.26 11.32 -5.16
CA LEU A 72 -20.79 10.42 -6.20
C LEU A 72 -20.17 10.71 -7.57
N PHE A 73 -20.04 11.99 -7.94
CA PHE A 73 -19.47 12.42 -9.21
C PHE A 73 -17.99 12.03 -9.37
N ASN A 74 -17.26 11.98 -8.26
CA ASN A 74 -15.85 11.56 -8.22
C ASN A 74 -15.65 10.08 -7.86
N GLU A 75 -16.74 9.29 -7.82
CA GLU A 75 -16.70 7.87 -7.46
C GLU A 75 -16.10 7.60 -6.06
N ILE A 76 -16.18 8.56 -5.15
CA ILE A 76 -15.70 8.45 -3.78
C ILE A 76 -16.76 7.72 -2.95
N HIS A 77 -16.50 6.47 -2.61
CA HIS A 77 -17.43 5.63 -1.86
C HIS A 77 -17.22 5.71 -0.36
N ASN A 78 -16.00 5.90 0.05
CA ASN A 78 -15.64 6.04 1.47
C ASN A 78 -14.78 7.28 1.70
N PRO A 79 -15.43 8.42 2.07
CA PRO A 79 -14.72 9.69 2.27
C PRO A 79 -13.63 9.62 3.33
N TYR A 80 -13.74 8.71 4.32
CA TYR A 80 -12.72 8.56 5.37
C TYR A 80 -11.38 8.03 4.85
N TYR A 81 -11.38 7.28 3.76
CA TYR A 81 -10.17 6.67 3.20
C TYR A 81 -9.80 7.20 1.82
N GLU A 82 -10.75 7.77 1.09
CA GLU A 82 -10.57 8.22 -0.29
C GLU A 82 -10.46 9.73 -0.44
N TRP A 83 -10.92 10.50 0.57
CA TRP A 83 -10.68 11.93 0.64
C TRP A 83 -9.22 12.20 1.01
N PRO A 84 -8.57 13.25 0.44
CA PRO A 84 -7.19 13.55 0.77
C PRO A 84 -7.03 13.92 2.24
N MET A 85 -6.01 13.37 2.86
CA MET A 85 -5.70 13.64 4.26
C MET A 85 -4.99 14.98 4.40
N PRO A 86 -5.30 15.78 5.42
CA PRO A 86 -4.47 16.90 5.83
C PRO A 86 -3.06 16.43 6.19
N TYR A 87 -2.06 17.28 5.98
CA TYR A 87 -0.65 16.88 6.09
C TYR A 87 -0.29 16.23 7.43
N HIS A 88 -0.76 16.74 8.56
CA HIS A 88 -0.44 16.17 9.88
C HIS A 88 -1.09 14.80 10.13
N GLU A 89 -2.29 14.56 9.59
CA GLU A 89 -2.96 13.26 9.65
C GLU A 89 -2.29 12.26 8.70
N PHE A 90 -1.87 12.75 7.55
CA PHE A 90 -1.13 11.98 6.56
C PHE A 90 0.21 11.46 7.12
N LEU A 91 0.98 12.30 7.83
CA LEU A 91 2.20 11.85 8.48
C LEU A 91 1.93 10.72 9.49
N ARG A 92 0.95 10.90 10.35
CA ARG A 92 0.57 9.87 11.33
C ARG A 92 0.06 8.60 10.66
N TYR A 93 -0.68 8.73 9.56
CA TYR A 93 -1.09 7.58 8.75
C TYR A 93 0.12 6.81 8.20
N CYS A 94 1.11 7.50 7.64
CA CYS A 94 2.33 6.87 7.12
C CYS A 94 3.12 6.16 8.23
N GLU A 95 3.32 6.79 9.39
CA GLU A 95 3.99 6.18 10.54
C GLU A 95 3.27 4.91 11.04
N ASN A 96 1.95 4.94 11.11
CA ASN A 96 1.15 3.79 11.53
C ASN A 96 1.13 2.67 10.49
N LYS A 97 1.11 3.02 9.19
CA LYS A 97 1.07 2.05 8.10
C LYS A 97 2.42 1.37 7.88
N TYR A 98 3.50 2.11 8.06
CA TYR A 98 4.88 1.69 7.84
C TYR A 98 5.72 1.77 9.12
N PRO A 99 5.36 1.01 10.17
CA PRO A 99 6.08 1.05 11.44
C PRO A 99 7.46 0.42 11.33
N GLY A 100 8.37 0.85 12.20
CA GLY A 100 9.68 0.23 12.40
C GLY A 100 10.71 0.56 11.33
N ASN A 101 11.69 -0.31 11.22
CA ASN A 101 12.79 -0.18 10.26
C ASN A 101 12.73 -1.26 9.19
N ALA A 102 13.27 -0.94 8.04
CA ALA A 102 13.49 -1.86 6.94
C ALA A 102 14.98 -2.25 6.91
N PHE A 103 15.24 -3.55 6.94
CA PHE A 103 16.54 -4.13 6.65
C PHE A 103 16.57 -4.51 5.17
N LEU A 104 17.36 -3.80 4.38
CA LEU A 104 17.64 -4.16 3.01
C LEU A 104 18.83 -5.11 3.01
N MET A 105 18.66 -6.32 2.47
CA MET A 105 19.59 -7.40 2.74
C MET A 105 20.06 -8.10 1.49
N GLU A 106 21.29 -8.59 1.57
CA GLU A 106 21.80 -9.61 0.69
C GLU A 106 21.70 -10.97 1.37
N MET A 107 20.91 -11.89 0.81
CA MET A 107 20.70 -13.20 1.41
C MET A 107 21.80 -14.17 1.00
N HIS A 108 22.40 -14.86 1.99
CA HIS A 108 23.46 -15.84 1.77
C HIS A 108 22.94 -17.27 1.76
N SER A 109 21.98 -17.60 2.63
CA SER A 109 21.37 -18.91 2.67
C SER A 109 19.91 -18.82 3.07
N VAL A 110 19.08 -19.61 2.40
CA VAL A 110 17.67 -19.80 2.73
C VAL A 110 17.44 -21.31 2.76
N LYS A 111 17.46 -21.90 3.95
CA LYS A 111 17.27 -23.36 4.13
C LYS A 111 15.80 -23.76 3.94
N GLN A 112 14.88 -22.87 4.27
CA GLN A 112 13.44 -23.00 4.03
C GLN A 112 12.88 -21.63 3.74
N SER A 113 11.75 -21.53 3.04
CA SER A 113 10.98 -20.27 2.94
C SER A 113 10.18 -20.08 4.25
N PRO A 114 10.79 -19.56 5.30
CA PRO A 114 10.23 -19.66 6.64
C PRO A 114 9.36 -18.45 6.98
N LEU A 115 9.51 -17.38 6.22
CA LEU A 115 8.89 -16.13 6.58
C LEU A 115 7.59 -15.99 5.81
N PRO A 116 6.45 -15.94 6.51
CA PRO A 116 5.19 -15.72 5.84
C PRO A 116 5.25 -14.38 5.10
N SER A 117 4.94 -14.38 3.82
CA SER A 117 4.71 -13.18 3.00
C SER A 117 3.52 -12.34 3.50
N VAL A 118 2.85 -12.79 4.57
CA VAL A 118 1.66 -12.18 5.12
C VAL A 118 2.02 -11.29 6.29
N ARG A 119 1.66 -10.01 6.16
CA ARG A 119 1.75 -9.00 7.21
C ARG A 119 0.93 -9.43 8.43
N LYS A 120 1.58 -9.84 9.52
CA LYS A 120 0.89 -10.10 10.80
C LYS A 120 0.64 -8.77 11.49
N ARG A 121 -0.60 -8.54 11.94
CA ARG A 121 -0.95 -7.34 12.73
C ARG A 121 -0.26 -7.39 14.09
N LYS A 122 0.16 -6.22 14.58
CA LYS A 122 0.84 -6.03 15.87
C LYS A 122 0.05 -6.56 17.09
N ASP A 123 -1.27 -6.70 16.94
CA ASP A 123 -2.19 -7.06 18.04
C ASP A 123 -2.28 -8.57 18.33
N HIS A 124 -1.72 -9.41 17.48
CA HIS A 124 -1.61 -10.83 17.78
C HIS A 124 -0.33 -11.05 18.58
N LYS A 125 -0.47 -11.35 19.86
CA LYS A 125 0.58 -11.98 20.69
C LYS A 125 0.93 -13.32 20.05
N VAL A 126 1.78 -13.29 19.03
CA VAL A 126 2.28 -14.50 18.37
C VAL A 126 3.48 -14.92 19.20
N THR A 127 3.28 -15.92 20.05
CA THR A 127 4.35 -16.58 20.78
C THR A 127 5.37 -17.25 19.85
N ASP A 128 4.98 -17.48 18.57
CA ASP A 128 5.76 -18.17 17.55
C ASP A 128 6.13 -17.24 16.37
N GLY A 129 6.61 -16.03 16.69
CA GLY A 129 7.06 -15.06 15.67
C GLY A 129 8.48 -15.33 15.21
N TYR A 130 8.78 -14.93 13.97
CA TYR A 130 10.15 -14.87 13.49
C TYR A 130 10.85 -13.63 14.03
N TYR A 131 12.11 -13.82 14.41
CA TYR A 131 13.01 -12.76 14.83
C TYR A 131 14.22 -12.73 13.91
N ALA A 132 14.70 -11.53 13.67
CA ALA A 132 16.04 -11.28 13.15
C ALA A 132 16.99 -11.22 14.34
N PHE A 133 18.03 -12.03 14.33
CA PHE A 133 19.08 -12.05 15.32
C PHE A 133 20.39 -11.63 14.69
N GLY A 134 21.19 -10.83 15.38
CA GLY A 134 22.57 -10.64 14.98
C GLY A 134 23.31 -11.98 15.02
N ILE A 135 24.28 -12.18 14.13
CA ILE A 135 25.15 -13.36 14.14
C ILE A 135 26.51 -12.96 14.68
N THR A 136 27.00 -13.69 15.67
CA THR A 136 28.36 -13.54 16.21
C THR A 136 29.07 -14.88 16.05
N GLY A 137 30.09 -14.93 15.17
CA GLY A 137 30.67 -16.18 14.74
C GLY A 137 29.69 -17.05 13.99
N SER A 138 29.30 -18.21 14.53
CA SER A 138 28.29 -19.12 13.96
C SER A 138 26.98 -19.16 14.76
N ALA A 139 26.86 -18.41 15.83
CA ALA A 139 25.73 -18.48 16.75
C ALA A 139 24.83 -17.24 16.66
N LEU A 140 23.54 -17.44 16.95
CA LEU A 140 22.57 -16.35 17.05
C LEU A 140 22.81 -15.56 18.35
N ASN A 141 22.91 -14.24 18.23
CA ASN A 141 23.08 -13.34 19.37
C ASN A 141 21.68 -12.91 19.88
N THR A 142 21.27 -13.49 21.00
CA THR A 142 19.98 -13.23 21.61
C THR A 142 19.85 -11.81 22.21
N SER A 143 20.97 -11.14 22.50
CA SER A 143 20.97 -9.73 22.96
C SER A 143 20.75 -8.73 21.83
N LYS A 144 20.93 -9.16 20.57
CA LYS A 144 20.71 -8.34 19.37
C LYS A 144 19.63 -8.99 18.54
N LYS A 145 18.39 -8.57 18.76
CA LYS A 145 17.21 -9.15 18.11
C LYS A 145 16.21 -8.09 17.70
N ALA A 146 15.42 -8.39 16.67
CA ALA A 146 14.32 -7.57 16.23
C ALA A 146 13.15 -8.45 15.79
N TYR A 147 11.91 -8.05 16.04
CA TYR A 147 10.74 -8.80 15.61
C TYR A 147 10.47 -8.54 14.13
N VAL A 148 10.30 -9.60 13.33
CA VAL A 148 10.01 -9.49 11.88
C VAL A 148 8.50 -9.41 11.66
N VAL A 149 8.03 -8.26 11.21
CA VAL A 149 6.62 -8.01 10.89
C VAL A 149 6.28 -8.55 9.51
N CYS A 150 7.17 -8.33 8.54
CA CYS A 150 6.99 -8.70 7.16
C CYS A 150 8.34 -9.00 6.52
N TRP A 151 8.35 -9.98 5.64
CA TRP A 151 9.45 -10.26 4.75
C TRP A 151 8.98 -10.14 3.31
N ASP A 152 9.61 -9.23 2.57
CA ASP A 152 9.43 -9.10 1.14
C ASP A 152 10.61 -9.79 0.42
N ARG A 153 10.34 -10.98 -0.08
CA ARG A 153 11.36 -11.79 -0.76
C ARG A 153 11.81 -11.16 -2.08
N THR A 154 10.90 -10.50 -2.78
CA THR A 154 11.19 -9.93 -4.10
C THR A 154 12.14 -8.73 -3.99
N MET A 155 12.03 -7.98 -2.90
CA MET A 155 12.86 -6.81 -2.60
C MET A 155 14.00 -7.13 -1.61
N ASN A 156 14.16 -8.38 -1.18
CA ASN A 156 15.10 -8.76 -0.12
C ASN A 156 15.03 -7.80 1.09
N LYS A 157 13.81 -7.48 1.50
CA LYS A 157 13.51 -6.47 2.51
C LYS A 157 12.78 -7.10 3.69
N ALA A 158 13.35 -6.99 4.90
CA ALA A 158 12.65 -7.36 6.15
C ALA A 158 12.19 -6.11 6.89
N ILE A 159 10.91 -6.06 7.24
CA ILE A 159 10.37 -5.02 8.10
C ILE A 159 10.43 -5.51 9.54
N VAL A 160 11.12 -4.76 10.38
CA VAL A 160 11.39 -5.13 11.77
C VAL A 160 10.93 -4.05 12.73
N VAL A 161 10.47 -4.50 13.88
CA VAL A 161 10.08 -3.65 15.03
C VAL A 161 10.70 -4.20 16.31
N ASP A 162 10.54 -3.48 17.43
CA ASP A 162 10.98 -3.90 18.76
C ASP A 162 12.45 -4.34 18.78
N GLN A 163 13.32 -3.53 18.18
CA GLN A 163 14.74 -3.80 18.07
C GLN A 163 15.44 -3.69 19.42
N THR A 164 16.29 -4.66 19.72
CA THR A 164 17.24 -4.63 20.83
C THR A 164 18.66 -4.75 20.30
N GLY A 165 19.61 -4.17 21.02
CA GLY A 165 20.99 -4.08 20.57
C GLY A 165 21.20 -2.98 19.52
N SER A 166 22.46 -2.73 19.18
CA SER A 166 22.83 -1.77 18.14
C SER A 166 22.93 -2.48 16.78
N TRP A 167 22.13 -2.06 15.82
CA TRP A 167 22.13 -2.57 14.46
C TRP A 167 22.85 -1.59 13.52
N GLN A 168 23.69 -2.12 12.65
CA GLN A 168 24.48 -1.33 11.70
C GLN A 168 24.46 -1.98 10.32
N ASP A 169 24.76 -1.17 9.32
CA ASP A 169 25.01 -1.66 7.96
C ASP A 169 26.18 -2.66 7.98
N ASN A 170 26.08 -3.70 7.17
CA ASN A 170 26.98 -4.85 7.08
C ASN A 170 26.92 -5.82 8.27
N ASP A 171 25.98 -5.69 9.19
CA ASP A 171 25.73 -6.73 10.19
C ASP A 171 25.27 -8.03 9.55
N LEU A 172 25.79 -9.14 10.08
CA LEU A 172 25.30 -10.47 9.77
C LEU A 172 23.99 -10.71 10.54
N VAL A 173 22.97 -11.14 9.83
CA VAL A 173 21.64 -11.42 10.41
C VAL A 173 21.20 -12.84 10.10
N GLY A 174 20.62 -13.49 11.10
CA GLY A 174 19.97 -14.79 10.98
C GLY A 174 18.50 -14.68 11.37
N PHE A 175 17.65 -15.35 10.63
CA PHE A 175 16.22 -15.39 10.91
C PHE A 175 15.85 -16.72 11.54
N ALA A 176 15.21 -16.66 12.70
CA ALA A 176 14.82 -17.85 13.45
C ALA A 176 13.49 -17.66 14.16
N ILE A 177 12.81 -18.75 14.46
CA ILE A 177 11.67 -18.77 15.38
C ILE A 177 12.19 -18.63 16.82
N THR A 178 11.40 -18.03 17.68
CA THR A 178 11.72 -17.94 19.11
C THR A 178 12.09 -19.31 19.70
N GLY A 179 13.24 -19.40 20.33
CA GLY A 179 13.74 -20.64 20.96
C GLY A 179 14.50 -21.57 20.01
N SER A 180 14.67 -21.22 18.75
CA SER A 180 15.55 -21.93 17.83
C SER A 180 17.00 -21.47 18.02
N GLU A 181 17.93 -22.43 18.05
CA GLU A 181 19.38 -22.16 18.09
C GLU A 181 19.98 -21.95 16.70
N GLU A 182 19.25 -22.39 15.65
CA GLU A 182 19.71 -22.29 14.27
C GLU A 182 18.87 -21.28 13.46
N ALA A 183 19.55 -20.53 12.61
CA ALA A 183 18.91 -19.67 11.63
C ALA A 183 18.33 -20.52 10.48
N THR A 184 17.08 -20.24 10.11
CA THR A 184 16.42 -20.81 8.93
C THR A 184 16.84 -20.08 7.65
N ALA A 185 17.24 -18.83 7.77
CA ALA A 185 17.81 -18.03 6.71
C ALA A 185 18.84 -17.06 7.29
N SER A 186 19.84 -16.69 6.49
CA SER A 186 20.88 -15.73 6.91
C SER A 186 21.31 -14.83 5.76
N GLY A 187 21.78 -13.65 6.10
CA GLY A 187 22.25 -12.67 5.13
C GLY A 187 23.05 -11.54 5.80
N ILE A 188 23.42 -10.56 4.98
CA ILE A 188 24.06 -9.32 5.41
C ILE A 188 23.07 -8.18 5.23
N ILE A 189 22.92 -7.34 6.25
CA ILE A 189 22.18 -6.11 6.16
C ILE A 189 23.03 -5.11 5.36
N ARG A 190 22.59 -4.72 4.19
CA ARG A 190 23.28 -3.75 3.35
C ARG A 190 22.93 -2.32 3.72
N ARG A 191 21.69 -2.09 4.16
CA ARG A 191 21.24 -0.78 4.62
C ARG A 191 20.10 -0.93 5.63
N ILE A 192 20.12 -0.10 6.66
CA ILE A 192 19.02 0.07 7.62
C ILE A 192 18.42 1.45 7.38
N GLN A 193 17.12 1.51 7.26
CA GLN A 193 16.39 2.77 7.09
C GLN A 193 15.01 2.69 7.74
N LEU A 194 14.40 3.85 7.99
CA LEU A 194 13.01 3.88 8.43
C LEU A 194 12.12 3.19 7.37
N ASN A 195 11.11 2.45 7.83
CA ASN A 195 10.21 1.77 6.90
C ASN A 195 9.44 2.76 6.00
N THR A 196 9.18 3.97 6.45
CA THR A 196 8.62 5.05 5.64
C THR A 196 9.52 5.46 4.47
N GLU A 197 10.84 5.40 4.66
CA GLU A 197 11.85 5.73 3.65
C GLU A 197 12.27 4.51 2.80
N ALA A 198 11.80 3.32 3.19
CA ALA A 198 12.12 2.10 2.45
C ALA A 198 11.48 2.11 1.06
N VAL A 199 12.18 1.48 0.10
CA VAL A 199 11.71 1.35 -1.27
C VAL A 199 10.38 0.59 -1.30
N HIS A 200 9.36 1.23 -1.88
CA HIS A 200 8.06 0.63 -2.17
C HIS A 200 8.12 -0.18 -3.47
N HIS A 201 8.60 0.45 -4.52
CA HIS A 201 8.81 -0.17 -5.84
C HIS A 201 9.82 0.65 -6.66
N PHE A 202 10.21 0.10 -7.79
CA PHE A 202 11.03 0.81 -8.78
C PHE A 202 10.18 1.20 -9.98
N GLU A 203 10.52 2.32 -10.59
CA GLU A 203 9.89 2.86 -11.81
C GLU A 203 10.92 3.09 -12.89
N ASP A 204 10.48 3.02 -14.14
CA ASP A 204 11.27 3.50 -15.29
C ASP A 204 11.20 5.03 -15.42
N ASP A 205 11.90 5.59 -16.43
CA ASP A 205 11.90 7.04 -16.72
C ASP A 205 10.50 7.58 -17.09
N PHE A 206 9.56 6.70 -17.44
CA PHE A 206 8.19 7.05 -17.79
C PHE A 206 7.23 6.94 -16.60
N GLY A 207 7.71 6.51 -15.42
CA GLY A 207 6.88 6.30 -14.23
C GLY A 207 6.09 4.98 -14.24
N ASN A 208 6.47 4.00 -15.07
CA ASN A 208 5.84 2.69 -15.02
C ASN A 208 6.53 1.82 -13.96
N PRO A 209 5.76 1.12 -13.11
CA PRO A 209 6.34 0.27 -12.10
C PRO A 209 7.08 -0.92 -12.73
N LEU A 210 8.29 -1.16 -12.25
CA LEU A 210 9.14 -2.26 -12.68
C LEU A 210 8.98 -3.47 -11.75
N ALA A 211 8.95 -4.67 -12.34
CA ALA A 211 8.97 -5.91 -11.57
C ALA A 211 10.38 -6.12 -10.99
N PRO A 212 10.53 -6.31 -9.66
CA PRO A 212 11.84 -6.31 -9.00
C PRO A 212 12.84 -7.35 -9.53
N LEU A 213 12.35 -8.47 -10.03
CA LEU A 213 13.17 -9.57 -10.55
C LEU A 213 13.14 -9.69 -12.08
N GLY A 214 12.04 -9.29 -12.73
CA GLY A 214 11.86 -9.50 -14.17
C GLY A 214 12.46 -8.41 -15.06
N SER A 215 12.57 -7.20 -14.56
CA SER A 215 13.03 -6.06 -15.35
C SER A 215 14.56 -5.96 -15.41
N TYR A 216 15.25 -6.49 -14.42
CA TYR A 216 16.71 -6.47 -14.43
C TYR A 216 17.29 -7.45 -15.47
N ASP A 217 16.67 -8.60 -15.64
CA ASP A 217 17.05 -9.55 -16.72
C ASP A 217 16.88 -8.92 -18.10
N ASN A 218 15.89 -8.07 -18.30
CA ASN A 218 15.67 -7.35 -19.58
C ASN A 218 16.66 -6.21 -19.80
N LEU A 219 17.16 -5.57 -18.75
CA LEU A 219 18.18 -4.51 -18.85
C LEU A 219 19.58 -5.09 -19.10
N ILE A 220 19.88 -6.27 -18.57
CA ILE A 220 21.17 -6.94 -18.74
C ILE A 220 21.25 -7.73 -20.06
N GLN A 221 20.14 -8.18 -20.63
CA GLN A 221 20.12 -8.95 -21.89
C GLN A 221 20.71 -8.23 -23.11
N GLN A 222 21.12 -6.98 -22.97
CA GLN A 222 21.85 -6.28 -24.05
C GLN A 222 23.33 -6.60 -24.14
N GLY A 223 23.89 -7.51 -23.37
CA GLY A 223 25.29 -7.83 -23.61
C GLY A 223 26.04 -8.83 -22.77
N THR A 224 25.48 -9.43 -21.73
CA THR A 224 26.27 -10.38 -20.92
C THR A 224 25.44 -11.61 -20.55
N GLU A 225 25.96 -12.80 -20.90
CA GLU A 225 25.41 -14.07 -20.40
C GLU A 225 25.51 -14.08 -18.88
N VAL A 226 24.35 -14.05 -18.21
CA VAL A 226 24.26 -14.25 -16.77
C VAL A 226 24.60 -15.70 -16.49
N GLN A 227 25.80 -15.98 -16.01
CA GLN A 227 26.14 -17.29 -15.47
C GLN A 227 25.32 -17.50 -14.19
N SER A 228 24.24 -18.26 -14.32
CA SER A 228 23.45 -18.75 -13.19
C SER A 228 24.33 -19.67 -12.35
N THR A 229 24.87 -19.16 -11.26
CA THR A 229 25.36 -20.04 -10.21
C THR A 229 24.15 -20.63 -9.53
N SER A 230 23.82 -21.87 -9.91
CA SER A 230 22.66 -22.59 -9.42
C SER A 230 22.79 -22.90 -7.93
N THR A 231 22.16 -22.11 -7.09
CA THR A 231 21.65 -22.61 -5.84
C THR A 231 20.12 -22.56 -5.97
N THR A 232 19.57 -23.67 -6.41
CA THR A 232 18.13 -23.91 -6.36
C THR A 232 17.70 -23.83 -4.91
N ASP A 233 16.70 -22.99 -4.60
CA ASP A 233 15.97 -23.17 -3.36
C ASP A 233 15.29 -24.55 -3.43
N ASP A 234 14.99 -25.14 -2.27
CA ASP A 234 14.35 -26.48 -2.16
C ASP A 234 13.02 -26.62 -2.92
N TYR A 235 12.54 -25.54 -3.55
CA TYR A 235 11.31 -25.49 -4.34
C TYR A 235 11.54 -25.35 -5.85
N GLY A 236 12.79 -25.31 -6.33
CA GLY A 236 13.13 -25.31 -7.75
C GLY A 236 12.58 -24.14 -8.58
N ARG A 237 12.16 -23.06 -7.96
CA ARG A 237 11.37 -22.02 -8.63
C ARG A 237 12.10 -20.73 -8.99
N PHE A 238 13.29 -20.48 -8.45
CA PHE A 238 14.04 -19.26 -8.75
C PHE A 238 15.53 -19.56 -8.86
N ALA A 239 16.09 -19.31 -10.03
CA ALA A 239 17.52 -19.06 -10.14
C ALA A 239 17.85 -17.90 -9.18
N THR A 240 18.81 -18.07 -8.28
CA THR A 240 19.27 -17.00 -7.40
C THR A 240 20.05 -16.03 -8.27
N VAL A 241 19.39 -14.93 -8.63
CA VAL A 241 20.07 -13.79 -9.25
C VAL A 241 21.05 -13.24 -8.22
N PRO A 242 22.35 -13.06 -8.54
CA PRO A 242 23.30 -12.43 -7.65
C PRO A 242 22.76 -11.08 -7.14
N PHE A 243 22.94 -10.78 -5.86
CA PHE A 243 22.37 -9.56 -5.26
C PHE A 243 22.75 -8.29 -6.05
N ALA A 244 23.99 -8.19 -6.52
CA ALA A 244 24.45 -7.08 -7.36
C ALA A 244 23.66 -6.91 -8.66
N GLN A 245 23.02 -7.95 -9.15
CA GLN A 245 22.19 -7.96 -10.36
C GLN A 245 20.70 -7.74 -10.08
N THR A 246 20.30 -7.62 -8.80
CA THR A 246 18.93 -7.23 -8.46
C THR A 246 18.77 -5.71 -8.56
N LEU A 247 17.56 -5.24 -8.81
CA LEU A 247 17.26 -3.79 -8.80
C LEU A 247 17.69 -3.13 -7.48
N LEU A 248 17.46 -3.82 -6.37
CA LEU A 248 17.89 -3.33 -5.07
C LEU A 248 19.43 -3.26 -4.95
N GLY A 249 20.14 -4.28 -5.43
CA GLY A 249 21.61 -4.32 -5.42
C GLY A 249 22.21 -3.20 -6.27
N ALA A 250 21.71 -2.99 -7.46
CA ALA A 250 22.11 -1.91 -8.36
C ALA A 250 21.81 -0.53 -7.73
N TYR A 251 20.65 -0.35 -7.17
CA TYR A 251 20.27 0.88 -6.45
C TYR A 251 21.20 1.18 -5.27
N LEU A 252 21.55 0.17 -4.46
CA LEU A 252 22.43 0.35 -3.31
C LEU A 252 23.90 0.58 -3.71
N ALA A 253 24.32 0.04 -4.86
CA ALA A 253 25.66 0.23 -5.41
C ALA A 253 25.83 1.61 -6.07
N ASN A 254 24.78 2.42 -6.27
CA ASN A 254 24.77 3.64 -7.08
C ASN A 254 25.31 3.37 -8.50
N ASP A 255 24.93 2.27 -9.10
CA ASP A 255 25.40 1.88 -10.42
C ASP A 255 24.92 2.89 -11.48
N THR A 256 25.82 3.35 -12.34
CA THR A 256 25.52 4.33 -13.38
C THR A 256 24.52 3.82 -14.42
N GLU A 257 24.48 2.50 -14.64
CA GLU A 257 23.48 1.87 -15.51
C GLU A 257 22.07 1.83 -14.86
N ALA A 258 22.01 1.90 -13.53
CA ALA A 258 20.76 1.99 -12.78
C ALA A 258 20.21 3.43 -12.71
N GLN A 259 20.85 4.44 -13.31
CA GLN A 259 20.37 5.82 -13.30
C GLN A 259 19.04 6.03 -14.02
N THR A 260 18.64 5.08 -14.89
CA THR A 260 17.32 5.06 -15.53
C THR A 260 16.22 4.48 -14.64
N ILE A 261 16.57 4.04 -13.43
CA ILE A 261 15.63 3.40 -12.50
C ILE A 261 15.41 4.32 -11.31
N ARG A 262 14.18 4.77 -11.12
CA ARG A 262 13.78 5.56 -9.97
C ARG A 262 13.26 4.63 -8.86
N ALA A 263 13.86 4.72 -7.68
CA ALA A 263 13.33 4.11 -6.48
C ALA A 263 12.28 5.01 -5.84
N VAL A 264 11.05 4.54 -5.73
CA VAL A 264 9.94 5.23 -5.03
C VAL A 264 9.86 4.71 -3.62
N THR A 265 9.97 5.58 -2.63
CA THR A 265 9.84 5.19 -1.22
C THR A 265 8.37 5.01 -0.82
N ASN A 266 8.13 4.32 0.31
CA ASN A 266 6.79 4.18 0.86
C ASN A 266 6.13 5.54 1.10
N PHE A 267 6.89 6.51 1.63
CA PHE A 267 6.39 7.86 1.87
C PHE A 267 6.06 8.60 0.58
N GLN A 268 6.92 8.51 -0.44
CA GLN A 268 6.67 9.12 -1.75
C GLN A 268 5.43 8.54 -2.42
N TYR A 269 5.28 7.21 -2.41
CA TYR A 269 4.11 6.53 -2.95
C TYR A 269 2.81 7.01 -2.30
N GLU A 270 2.76 7.05 -0.96
CA GLU A 270 1.57 7.53 -0.25
C GLU A 270 1.31 9.02 -0.51
N THR A 271 2.38 9.82 -0.63
CA THR A 271 2.25 11.24 -0.98
C THR A 271 1.63 11.41 -2.37
N GLU A 272 2.11 10.67 -3.37
CA GLU A 272 1.55 10.72 -4.72
C GLU A 272 0.07 10.28 -4.75
N VAL A 273 -0.27 9.23 -4.00
CA VAL A 273 -1.66 8.77 -3.88
C VAL A 273 -2.53 9.83 -3.21
N ASN A 274 -2.05 10.48 -2.15
CA ASN A 274 -2.79 11.54 -1.46
C ASN A 274 -2.95 12.79 -2.33
N GLU A 275 -1.92 13.19 -3.06
CA GLU A 275 -1.96 14.34 -3.97
C GLU A 275 -2.86 14.09 -5.19
N LYS A 276 -2.87 12.88 -5.75
CA LYS A 276 -3.81 12.51 -6.82
C LYS A 276 -5.28 12.65 -6.37
N ARG A 277 -5.58 12.39 -5.10
CA ARG A 277 -6.92 12.54 -4.51
C ARG A 277 -7.34 14.00 -4.34
N ARG A 278 -6.38 14.96 -4.35
CA ARG A 278 -6.68 16.39 -4.25
C ARG A 278 -7.35 16.95 -5.49
N GLN A 279 -7.18 16.31 -6.63
CA GLN A 279 -7.81 16.75 -7.87
C GLN A 279 -9.18 16.11 -8.04
N ILE A 280 -10.22 16.89 -7.87
CA ILE A 280 -11.60 16.45 -8.03
C ILE A 280 -12.30 17.23 -9.13
N ARG A 281 -13.36 16.65 -9.66
CA ARG A 281 -14.28 17.31 -10.58
C ARG A 281 -15.53 17.73 -9.83
N ILE A 282 -15.93 18.97 -10.04
CA ILE A 282 -17.11 19.55 -9.39
C ILE A 282 -18.14 19.83 -10.46
N PRO A 283 -19.34 19.21 -10.39
CA PRO A 283 -20.43 19.50 -11.31
C PRO A 283 -20.82 20.99 -11.27
N ALA A 284 -21.16 21.54 -12.41
CA ALA A 284 -21.67 22.89 -12.49
C ALA A 284 -23.01 23.01 -11.71
N PRO A 285 -23.29 24.12 -11.01
CA PRO A 285 -24.51 24.27 -10.19
C PRO A 285 -25.80 23.98 -10.97
N GLU A 286 -25.83 24.29 -12.27
CA GLU A 286 -26.97 24.12 -13.15
C GLU A 286 -27.40 22.66 -13.31
N ILE A 287 -26.44 21.71 -13.26
CA ILE A 287 -26.73 20.29 -13.47
C ILE A 287 -26.91 19.49 -12.17
N VAL A 288 -26.60 20.09 -11.00
CA VAL A 288 -26.71 19.39 -9.71
C VAL A 288 -28.12 18.90 -9.43
N GLY A 289 -29.14 19.73 -9.77
CA GLY A 289 -30.54 19.35 -9.65
C GLY A 289 -30.93 18.19 -10.54
N GLU A 290 -30.43 18.16 -11.77
CA GLU A 290 -30.66 17.06 -12.71
C GLU A 290 -30.00 15.76 -12.23
N ILE A 291 -28.74 15.84 -11.74
CA ILE A 291 -28.05 14.71 -11.13
C ILE A 291 -28.85 14.15 -9.96
N ALA A 292 -29.36 15.01 -9.07
CA ALA A 292 -30.14 14.60 -7.92
C ALA A 292 -31.46 13.92 -8.31
N ASN A 293 -32.16 14.46 -9.30
CA ASN A 293 -33.39 13.86 -9.81
C ASN A 293 -33.15 12.51 -10.51
N ARG A 294 -32.09 12.41 -11.31
CA ARG A 294 -31.72 11.16 -11.97
C ARG A 294 -31.31 10.08 -10.98
N PHE A 295 -30.58 10.48 -9.93
CA PHE A 295 -30.24 9.59 -8.83
C PHE A 295 -31.50 8.99 -8.18
N GLU A 296 -32.52 9.82 -7.87
CA GLU A 296 -33.79 9.35 -7.30
C GLU A 296 -34.55 8.41 -8.25
N GLN A 297 -34.56 8.73 -9.53
CA GLN A 297 -35.19 7.84 -10.54
C GLN A 297 -34.54 6.45 -10.55
N ILE A 298 -33.21 6.38 -10.61
CA ILE A 298 -32.47 5.11 -10.62
C ILE A 298 -32.67 4.34 -9.30
N LEU A 299 -32.75 5.03 -8.16
CA LEU A 299 -33.02 4.39 -6.87
C LEU A 299 -34.40 3.72 -6.84
N ASN A 300 -35.39 4.30 -7.50
CA ASN A 300 -36.77 3.80 -7.51
C ASN A 300 -37.09 2.89 -8.71
N GLU A 301 -36.15 2.74 -9.67
CA GLU A 301 -36.28 1.73 -10.71
C GLU A 301 -36.18 0.35 -10.05
N GLU A 302 -37.23 -0.47 -10.18
CA GLU A 302 -37.24 -1.87 -9.76
C GLU A 302 -36.34 -2.67 -10.69
N PHE A 303 -35.42 -3.45 -10.12
CA PHE A 303 -34.61 -4.43 -10.86
C PHE A 303 -35.30 -5.78 -10.84
#